data_66ca68d459038bd76fdf4073d48961f2
#
_entry.id   66ca68d459038bd76fdf4073d48961f2
#
_cell.length_a   1.000
_cell.length_b   1.000
_cell.length_c   1.000
_cell.angle_alpha   90.00
_cell.angle_beta   90.00
_cell.angle_gamma   90.00
#
_symmetry.space_group_name_H-M   'P 1'
#
loop_
_entity.id
_entity.type
_entity.pdbx_description
1 polymer ?
#
loop_
_entity_poly.entity_id
_entity_poly.type
_entity_poly.pdbx_seq_one_letter_code
_entity_poly.pdbx_strand_id
1 'polypeptide(L)'
;MGLELSSAQLYIASGASLLLALYALTLPKIPVAEKKANTTLASKLGLDAFVLFKKPQMAIFFLFAMMLGAVLQITNVFGNPFLHDFARNPEFADSFVVKYPSILLSVSQMAEVGFILTIPYFLKRFGIKTVMLMSMLAWTLRFGFFAFGDPSPFGFVLLLMSMIVYGCAFDFFNISGSVFVEQEVSSNIRASALGLFMTMVNGVGAWVGSILSGMAVDYFSVDGVKDWQTIWLVFAAYALALAVIFALFFKYRHEPERLAQKSPAH
;
A
#
# COMPACT_ATOMS: atom_id res chain seq x y z
N MET A 1 31.16 -1.91 9.46
CA MET A 1 30.18 -2.18 8.39
C MET A 1 28.92 -2.71 9.07
N GLY A 2 27.80 -2.00 8.92
CA GLY A 2 26.54 -2.41 9.53
C GLY A 2 25.96 -3.65 8.84
N LEU A 3 25.07 -4.35 9.53
CA LEU A 3 24.34 -5.51 8.98
C LEU A 3 23.64 -5.20 7.64
N GLU A 4 23.28 -3.93 7.42
CA GLU A 4 22.59 -3.46 6.19
C GLU A 4 23.39 -3.65 4.89
N LEU A 5 24.71 -3.71 4.96
CA LEU A 5 25.59 -3.91 3.78
C LEU A 5 26.21 -5.30 3.74
N SER A 6 25.79 -6.22 4.62
CA SER A 6 26.34 -7.58 4.69
C SER A 6 25.34 -8.62 4.19
N SER A 7 25.85 -9.75 3.69
CA SER A 7 25.03 -10.90 3.34
C SER A 7 24.33 -11.56 4.54
N ALA A 8 24.70 -11.17 5.77
CA ALA A 8 24.11 -11.73 7.00
C ALA A 8 22.60 -11.54 7.08
N GLN A 9 22.05 -10.40 6.61
CA GLN A 9 20.61 -10.17 6.55
C GLN A 9 19.88 -11.17 5.64
N LEU A 10 20.51 -11.59 4.53
CA LEU A 10 19.95 -12.60 3.63
C LEU A 10 19.91 -13.97 4.28
N TYR A 11 20.95 -14.34 5.04
CA TYR A 11 20.99 -15.60 5.79
C TYR A 11 19.95 -15.63 6.91
N ILE A 12 19.78 -14.51 7.64
CA ILE A 12 18.75 -14.38 8.67
C ILE A 12 17.33 -14.51 8.05
N ALA A 13 17.07 -13.80 6.95
CA ALA A 13 15.80 -13.87 6.24
C ALA A 13 15.53 -15.29 5.71
N SER A 14 16.54 -15.95 5.15
CA SER A 14 16.43 -17.34 4.65
C SER A 14 16.15 -18.31 5.79
N GLY A 15 16.82 -18.17 6.95
CA GLY A 15 16.54 -18.98 8.13
C GLY A 15 15.12 -18.79 8.66
N ALA A 16 14.66 -17.55 8.76
CA ALA A 16 13.28 -17.24 9.16
C ALA A 16 12.25 -17.83 8.19
N SER A 17 12.50 -17.73 6.88
CA SER A 17 11.64 -18.30 5.84
C SER A 17 11.58 -19.82 5.93
N LEU A 18 12.71 -20.49 6.21
CA LEU A 18 12.75 -21.95 6.40
C LEU A 18 11.94 -22.37 7.64
N LEU A 19 12.09 -21.64 8.75
CA LEU A 19 11.29 -21.90 9.96
C LEU A 19 9.79 -21.74 9.69
N LEU A 20 9.41 -20.70 8.95
CA LEU A 20 8.01 -20.48 8.55
C LEU A 20 7.49 -21.61 7.64
N ALA A 21 8.32 -22.09 6.70
CA ALA A 21 7.97 -23.22 5.84
C ALA A 21 7.75 -24.51 6.66
N LEU A 22 8.63 -24.81 7.62
CA LEU A 22 8.47 -25.93 8.53
C LEU A 22 7.20 -25.79 9.40
N TYR A 23 6.95 -24.59 9.92
CA TYR A 23 5.72 -24.32 10.68
C TYR A 23 4.46 -24.51 9.81
N ALA A 24 4.49 -24.10 8.53
CA ALA A 24 3.36 -24.29 7.62
C ALA A 24 2.95 -25.77 7.44
N LEU A 25 3.88 -26.71 7.60
CA LEU A 25 3.59 -28.15 7.55
C LEU A 25 2.75 -28.62 8.75
N THR A 26 2.75 -27.87 9.85
CA THR A 26 1.97 -28.19 11.07
C THR A 26 0.56 -27.64 11.02
N LEU A 27 0.23 -26.79 10.03
CA LEU A 27 -1.10 -26.18 9.92
C LEU A 27 -2.16 -27.24 9.56
N PRO A 28 -3.39 -27.11 10.10
CA PRO A 28 -4.47 -28.04 9.79
C PRO A 28 -4.80 -28.00 8.29
N LYS A 29 -5.05 -29.18 7.73
CA LYS A 29 -5.46 -29.31 6.32
C LYS A 29 -6.85 -28.71 6.13
N ILE A 30 -6.95 -27.65 5.37
CA ILE A 30 -8.23 -27.06 4.96
C ILE A 30 -8.79 -27.92 3.82
N PRO A 31 -10.07 -28.38 3.89
CA PRO A 31 -10.67 -29.12 2.79
C PRO A 31 -10.68 -28.27 1.53
N VAL A 32 -10.11 -28.81 0.47
CA VAL A 32 -10.11 -28.17 -0.86
C VAL A 32 -11.53 -28.22 -1.40
N ALA A 33 -12.07 -27.09 -1.80
CA ALA A 33 -13.38 -27.02 -2.44
C ALA A 33 -13.41 -27.95 -3.65
N GLU A 34 -14.51 -28.71 -3.81
CA GLU A 34 -14.66 -29.67 -4.90
C GLU A 34 -14.44 -28.96 -6.26
N LYS A 35 -13.58 -29.57 -7.08
CA LYS A 35 -13.32 -29.09 -8.44
C LYS A 35 -14.62 -29.14 -9.23
N LYS A 36 -15.17 -28.00 -9.60
CA LYS A 36 -16.24 -27.93 -10.59
C LYS A 36 -15.73 -28.57 -11.89
N ALA A 37 -16.38 -29.62 -12.36
CA ALA A 37 -15.93 -30.49 -13.46
C ALA A 37 -15.68 -29.74 -14.80
N ASN A 38 -16.23 -28.55 -15.01
CA ASN A 38 -16.15 -27.76 -16.25
C ASN A 38 -15.57 -26.36 -16.04
N THR A 39 -14.36 -26.25 -15.44
CA THR A 39 -13.69 -24.95 -15.39
C THR A 39 -12.90 -24.71 -16.68
N THR A 40 -13.26 -23.63 -17.41
CA THR A 40 -12.48 -23.17 -18.56
C THR A 40 -11.08 -22.69 -18.12
N LEU A 41 -10.12 -22.64 -19.03
CA LEU A 41 -8.78 -22.11 -18.74
C LEU A 41 -8.87 -20.65 -18.23
N ALA A 42 -9.76 -19.85 -18.79
CA ALA A 42 -10.03 -18.48 -18.36
C ALA A 42 -10.46 -18.40 -16.89
N SER A 43 -11.36 -19.30 -16.46
CA SER A 43 -11.79 -19.39 -15.06
C SER A 43 -10.66 -19.82 -14.13
N LYS A 44 -9.79 -20.75 -14.57
CA LYS A 44 -8.61 -21.17 -13.80
C LYS A 44 -7.58 -20.06 -13.62
N LEU A 45 -7.47 -19.16 -14.60
CA LEU A 45 -6.60 -17.98 -14.55
C LEU A 45 -7.25 -16.77 -13.86
N GLY A 46 -8.50 -16.91 -13.39
CA GLY A 46 -9.22 -15.80 -12.72
C GLY A 46 -9.73 -14.70 -13.67
N LEU A 47 -9.66 -14.94 -14.99
CA LEU A 47 -10.06 -13.95 -16.00
C LEU A 47 -11.57 -13.65 -15.98
N ASP A 48 -12.37 -14.51 -15.34
CA ASP A 48 -13.80 -14.28 -15.14
C ASP A 48 -14.08 -12.98 -14.35
N ALA A 49 -13.12 -12.52 -13.53
CA ALA A 49 -13.23 -11.27 -12.79
C ALA A 49 -13.26 -10.03 -13.70
N PHE A 50 -12.73 -10.11 -14.92
CA PHE A 50 -12.79 -8.98 -15.87
C PHE A 50 -14.21 -8.56 -16.25
N VAL A 51 -15.19 -9.43 -16.08
CA VAL A 51 -16.62 -9.08 -16.25
C VAL A 51 -17.04 -7.93 -15.31
N LEU A 52 -16.35 -7.75 -14.19
CA LEU A 52 -16.62 -6.70 -13.21
C LEU A 52 -16.37 -5.28 -13.76
N PHE A 53 -15.52 -5.13 -14.77
CA PHE A 53 -15.34 -3.84 -15.45
C PHE A 53 -16.59 -3.35 -16.19
N LYS A 54 -17.56 -4.24 -16.47
CA LYS A 54 -18.84 -3.85 -17.02
C LYS A 54 -19.73 -3.12 -16.02
N LYS A 55 -19.45 -3.24 -14.71
CA LYS A 55 -20.15 -2.51 -13.65
C LYS A 55 -19.40 -1.20 -13.38
N PRO A 56 -19.98 -0.01 -13.63
CA PRO A 56 -19.27 1.27 -13.51
C PRO A 56 -18.61 1.48 -12.14
N GLN A 57 -19.28 1.07 -11.07
CA GLN A 57 -18.76 1.21 -9.71
C GLN A 57 -17.51 0.37 -9.49
N MET A 58 -17.47 -0.87 -9.99
CA MET A 58 -16.32 -1.75 -9.89
C MET A 58 -15.16 -1.28 -10.78
N ALA A 59 -15.49 -0.81 -12.00
CA ALA A 59 -14.48 -0.25 -12.91
C ALA A 59 -13.80 0.99 -12.29
N ILE A 60 -14.57 1.90 -11.71
CA ILE A 60 -14.08 3.06 -10.98
C ILE A 60 -13.20 2.60 -9.81
N PHE A 61 -13.66 1.65 -9.00
CA PHE A 61 -12.88 1.11 -7.89
C PHE A 61 -11.54 0.54 -8.34
N PHE A 62 -11.51 -0.31 -9.37
CA PHE A 62 -10.26 -0.89 -9.87
C PHE A 62 -9.30 0.16 -10.46
N LEU A 63 -9.84 1.20 -11.13
CA LEU A 63 -9.04 2.32 -11.59
C LEU A 63 -8.35 3.05 -10.42
N PHE A 64 -9.09 3.36 -9.36
CA PHE A 64 -8.53 3.98 -8.17
C PHE A 64 -7.54 3.06 -7.44
N ALA A 65 -7.81 1.76 -7.40
CA ALA A 65 -6.88 0.77 -6.85
C ALA A 65 -5.55 0.77 -7.61
N MET A 66 -5.58 0.82 -8.94
CA MET A 66 -4.39 0.95 -9.78
C MET A 66 -3.63 2.26 -9.51
N MET A 67 -4.34 3.39 -9.48
CA MET A 67 -3.74 4.71 -9.22
C MET A 67 -3.12 4.78 -7.82
N LEU A 68 -3.74 4.15 -6.82
CA LEU A 68 -3.19 4.09 -5.46
C LEU A 68 -2.00 3.12 -5.36
N GLY A 69 -2.00 2.05 -6.15
CA GLY A 69 -0.83 1.19 -6.31
C GLY A 69 0.39 1.95 -6.84
N ALA A 70 0.17 2.92 -7.73
CA ALA A 70 1.24 3.83 -8.17
C ALA A 70 1.76 4.69 -7.01
N VAL A 71 0.87 5.22 -6.15
CA VAL A 71 1.27 5.97 -4.94
C VAL A 71 2.16 5.13 -4.01
N LEU A 72 1.75 3.89 -3.75
CA LEU A 72 2.53 2.94 -2.94
C LEU A 72 3.94 2.74 -3.50
N GLN A 73 4.04 2.53 -4.81
CA GLN A 73 5.32 2.23 -5.45
C GLN A 73 6.32 3.39 -5.40
N ILE A 74 5.85 4.64 -5.41
CA ILE A 74 6.69 5.83 -5.25
C ILE A 74 7.56 5.72 -3.99
N THR A 75 6.95 5.38 -2.86
CA THR A 75 7.69 5.26 -1.59
C THR A 75 8.64 4.06 -1.59
N ASN A 76 8.22 2.94 -2.18
CA ASN A 76 9.04 1.73 -2.24
C ASN A 76 10.32 1.95 -3.06
N VAL A 77 10.24 2.73 -4.14
CA VAL A 77 11.39 3.03 -5.01
C VAL A 77 12.26 4.15 -4.45
N PHE A 78 11.64 5.23 -3.98
CA PHE A 78 12.36 6.48 -3.68
C PHE A 78 12.55 6.77 -2.19
N GLY A 79 11.91 6.03 -1.29
CA GLY A 79 12.03 6.27 0.14
C GLY A 79 13.47 6.11 0.67
N ASN A 80 14.16 5.04 0.28
CA ASN A 80 15.54 4.80 0.70
C ASN A 80 16.53 5.76 0.01
N PRO A 81 16.53 5.95 -1.33
CA PRO A 81 17.37 6.95 -2.00
C PRO A 81 17.20 8.37 -1.44
N PHE A 82 15.99 8.78 -1.10
CA PHE A 82 15.71 10.07 -0.49
C PHE A 82 16.47 10.26 0.83
N LEU A 83 16.40 9.27 1.73
CA LEU A 83 17.06 9.34 3.02
C LEU A 83 18.59 9.32 2.88
N HIS A 84 19.13 8.57 1.92
CA HIS A 84 20.56 8.55 1.64
C HIS A 84 21.08 9.85 1.02
N ASP A 85 20.27 10.55 0.22
CA ASP A 85 20.71 11.79 -0.43
C ASP A 85 21.00 12.93 0.57
N PHE A 86 20.51 12.84 1.82
CA PHE A 86 20.92 13.76 2.89
C PHE A 86 22.44 13.70 3.20
N ALA A 87 23.12 12.62 2.85
CA ALA A 87 24.57 12.52 2.97
C ALA A 87 25.34 13.57 2.15
N ARG A 88 24.70 14.18 1.15
CA ARG A 88 25.28 15.27 0.35
C ARG A 88 25.49 16.55 1.15
N ASN A 89 24.72 16.76 2.22
CA ASN A 89 24.95 17.85 3.17
C ASN A 89 25.92 17.37 4.27
N PRO A 90 27.11 17.99 4.39
CA PRO A 90 28.08 17.61 5.43
C PRO A 90 27.52 17.64 6.85
N GLU A 91 26.56 18.51 7.15
CA GLU A 91 25.89 18.61 8.45
C GLU A 91 25.10 17.34 8.78
N PHE A 92 24.54 16.68 7.77
CA PHE A 92 23.67 15.51 7.94
C PHE A 92 24.32 14.17 7.59
N ALA A 93 25.53 14.18 7.04
CA ALA A 93 26.23 12.99 6.56
C ALA A 93 26.39 11.91 7.65
N ASP A 94 26.58 12.33 8.90
CA ASP A 94 26.73 11.46 10.06
C ASP A 94 25.43 11.20 10.84
N SER A 95 24.30 11.71 10.37
CA SER A 95 23.00 11.56 11.03
C SER A 95 22.51 10.10 11.07
N PHE A 96 21.64 9.80 12.04
CA PHE A 96 20.97 8.50 12.14
C PHE A 96 20.19 8.15 10.87
N VAL A 97 19.56 9.13 10.25
CA VAL A 97 18.75 8.98 9.04
C VAL A 97 19.57 8.44 7.88
N VAL A 98 20.80 8.96 7.71
CA VAL A 98 21.72 8.54 6.64
C VAL A 98 22.38 7.20 6.94
N LYS A 99 22.77 6.99 8.20
CA LYS A 99 23.47 5.76 8.61
C LYS A 99 22.58 4.54 8.67
N TYR A 100 21.29 4.74 9.01
CA TYR A 100 20.36 3.64 9.25
C TYR A 100 18.97 3.88 8.62
N PRO A 101 18.89 4.17 7.31
CA PRO A 101 17.61 4.46 6.65
C PRO A 101 16.63 3.29 6.72
N SER A 102 17.11 2.06 6.64
CA SER A 102 16.27 0.86 6.74
C SER A 102 15.64 0.71 8.12
N ILE A 103 16.34 1.11 9.19
CA ILE A 103 15.78 1.11 10.55
C ILE A 103 14.66 2.15 10.63
N LEU A 104 14.88 3.35 10.10
CA LEU A 104 13.85 4.37 10.07
C LEU A 104 12.63 3.91 9.25
N LEU A 105 12.85 3.34 8.06
CA LEU A 105 11.77 2.81 7.23
C LEU A 105 11.00 1.66 7.90
N SER A 106 11.65 0.86 8.77
CA SER A 106 10.99 -0.22 9.51
C SER A 106 9.92 0.26 10.51
N VAL A 107 9.99 1.53 10.93
CA VAL A 107 8.93 2.16 11.75
C VAL A 107 7.59 2.12 10.99
N SER A 108 7.61 2.20 9.66
CA SER A 108 6.41 2.07 8.85
C SER A 108 5.72 0.71 9.03
N GLN A 109 6.49 -0.39 9.00
CA GLN A 109 5.96 -1.74 9.20
C GLN A 109 5.44 -1.96 10.63
N MET A 110 6.10 -1.35 11.62
CA MET A 110 5.60 -1.38 13.00
C MET A 110 4.27 -0.61 13.12
N ALA A 111 4.14 0.53 12.45
CA ALA A 111 2.91 1.30 12.40
C ALA A 111 1.78 0.52 11.71
N GLU A 112 2.06 -0.22 10.62
CA GLU A 112 1.07 -1.10 9.96
C GLU A 112 0.43 -2.07 10.97
N VAL A 113 1.23 -2.76 11.77
CA VAL A 113 0.72 -3.70 12.77
C VAL A 113 -0.25 -3.01 13.75
N GLY A 114 0.08 -1.80 14.19
CA GLY A 114 -0.80 -1.00 15.05
C GLY A 114 -2.10 -0.60 14.35
N PHE A 115 -2.02 -0.10 13.13
CA PHE A 115 -3.20 0.38 12.39
C PHE A 115 -4.12 -0.74 11.94
N ILE A 116 -3.62 -1.91 11.55
CA ILE A 116 -4.44 -3.09 11.21
C ILE A 116 -5.43 -3.41 12.33
N LEU A 117 -5.00 -3.35 13.59
CA LEU A 117 -5.87 -3.64 14.74
C LEU A 117 -7.00 -2.61 14.89
N THR A 118 -6.85 -1.41 14.37
CA THR A 118 -7.86 -0.35 14.46
C THR A 118 -8.89 -0.40 13.32
N ILE A 119 -8.60 -1.07 12.21
CA ILE A 119 -9.43 -1.09 11.00
C ILE A 119 -10.89 -1.54 11.28
N PRO A 120 -11.15 -2.60 12.05
CA PRO A 120 -12.53 -3.00 12.33
C PRO A 120 -13.35 -1.89 12.99
N TYR A 121 -12.73 -1.11 13.89
CA TYR A 121 -13.37 0.03 14.52
C TYR A 121 -13.70 1.14 13.50
N PHE A 122 -12.73 1.48 12.63
CA PHE A 122 -12.92 2.52 11.63
C PHE A 122 -13.96 2.12 10.58
N LEU A 123 -13.94 0.87 10.10
CA LEU A 123 -14.94 0.34 9.17
C LEU A 123 -16.34 0.37 9.73
N LYS A 124 -16.50 -0.06 10.99
CA LYS A 124 -17.80 -0.06 11.67
C LYS A 124 -18.34 1.36 11.87
N ARG A 125 -17.47 2.32 12.23
CA ARG A 125 -17.89 3.69 12.55
C ARG A 125 -18.07 4.59 11.34
N PHE A 126 -17.19 4.50 10.36
CA PHE A 126 -17.13 5.45 9.25
C PHE A 126 -17.50 4.83 7.89
N GLY A 127 -17.50 3.52 7.80
CA GLY A 127 -17.79 2.79 6.57
C GLY A 127 -16.65 2.76 5.57
N ILE A 128 -16.79 1.86 4.58
CA ILE A 128 -15.73 1.51 3.62
C ILE A 128 -15.22 2.73 2.85
N LYS A 129 -16.11 3.53 2.26
CA LYS A 129 -15.71 4.71 1.46
C LYS A 129 -14.88 5.71 2.26
N THR A 130 -15.30 6.01 3.50
CA THR A 130 -14.61 6.98 4.34
C THR A 130 -13.23 6.48 4.77
N VAL A 131 -13.12 5.17 5.08
CA VAL A 131 -11.83 4.57 5.45
C VAL A 131 -10.88 4.56 4.26
N MET A 132 -11.33 4.28 3.04
CA MET A 132 -10.53 4.44 1.82
C MET A 132 -10.07 5.89 1.60
N LEU A 133 -10.95 6.88 1.85
CA LEU A 133 -10.58 8.29 1.77
C LEU A 133 -9.54 8.68 2.82
N MET A 134 -9.66 8.16 4.05
CA MET A 134 -8.65 8.37 5.10
C MET A 134 -7.28 7.86 4.66
N SER A 135 -7.22 6.70 4.00
CA SER A 135 -5.99 6.17 3.41
C SER A 135 -5.37 7.13 2.38
N MET A 136 -6.17 7.65 1.45
CA MET A 136 -5.68 8.57 0.41
C MET A 136 -5.17 9.88 1.00
N LEU A 137 -5.86 10.42 2.02
CA LEU A 137 -5.39 11.60 2.75
C LEU A 137 -4.13 11.30 3.56
N ALA A 138 -4.00 10.10 4.12
CA ALA A 138 -2.79 9.67 4.81
C ALA A 138 -1.59 9.61 3.85
N TRP A 139 -1.77 9.18 2.59
CA TRP A 139 -0.74 9.27 1.56
C TRP A 139 -0.33 10.72 1.26
N THR A 140 -1.30 11.62 1.18
CA THR A 140 -1.03 13.07 1.01
C THR A 140 -0.16 13.61 2.15
N LEU A 141 -0.54 13.28 3.40
CA LEU A 141 0.22 13.68 4.58
C LEU A 141 1.63 13.07 4.60
N ARG A 142 1.75 11.78 4.26
CA ARG A 142 3.04 11.08 4.20
C ARG A 142 4.02 11.80 3.29
N PHE A 143 3.61 12.13 2.07
CA PHE A 143 4.46 12.83 1.11
C PHE A 143 4.71 14.28 1.53
N GLY A 144 3.72 14.95 2.12
CA GLY A 144 3.91 16.27 2.71
C GLY A 144 4.96 16.28 3.82
N PHE A 145 4.94 15.29 4.70
CA PHE A 145 5.95 15.14 5.74
C PHE A 145 7.34 14.82 5.18
N PHE A 146 7.44 14.05 4.08
CA PHE A 146 8.71 13.84 3.39
C PHE A 146 9.23 15.12 2.73
N ALA A 147 8.35 15.96 2.17
CA ALA A 147 8.73 17.20 1.51
C ALA A 147 9.42 18.22 2.46
N PHE A 148 9.03 18.19 3.74
CA PHE A 148 9.55 19.11 4.76
C PHE A 148 10.40 18.40 5.83
N GLY A 149 10.55 17.08 5.74
CA GLY A 149 11.35 16.28 6.67
C GLY A 149 12.81 16.24 6.28
N ASP A 150 13.68 16.43 7.25
CA ASP A 150 15.14 16.33 7.14
C ASP A 150 15.75 15.78 8.43
N PRO A 151 17.07 15.55 8.52
CA PRO A 151 17.72 15.07 9.73
C PRO A 151 17.84 16.09 10.89
N SER A 152 17.39 17.35 10.74
CA SER A 152 17.31 18.31 11.85
C SER A 152 16.32 17.84 12.92
N PRO A 153 16.37 18.36 14.16
CA PRO A 153 15.47 17.91 15.23
C PRO A 153 13.98 17.98 14.88
N PHE A 154 13.54 19.07 14.23
CA PHE A 154 12.15 19.22 13.79
C PHE A 154 11.84 18.38 12.55
N GLY A 155 12.72 18.38 11.55
CA GLY A 155 12.58 17.60 10.32
C GLY A 155 12.54 16.09 10.59
N PHE A 156 13.31 15.61 11.58
CA PHE A 156 13.27 14.21 12.00
C PHE A 156 11.90 13.80 12.55
N VAL A 157 11.24 14.67 13.29
CA VAL A 157 9.86 14.41 13.73
C VAL A 157 8.92 14.27 12.54
N LEU A 158 9.07 15.09 11.50
CA LEU A 158 8.28 14.96 10.28
C LEU A 158 8.57 13.65 9.55
N LEU A 159 9.84 13.23 9.45
CA LEU A 159 10.17 11.91 8.90
C LEU A 159 9.51 10.77 9.69
N LEU A 160 9.55 10.82 11.02
CA LEU A 160 8.86 9.82 11.87
C LEU A 160 7.33 9.85 11.66
N MET A 161 6.72 11.04 11.60
CA MET A 161 5.29 11.17 11.31
C MET A 161 4.93 10.55 9.95
N SER A 162 5.79 10.75 8.94
CA SER A 162 5.63 10.11 7.63
C SER A 162 5.62 8.58 7.75
N MET A 163 6.53 8.01 8.55
CA MET A 163 6.59 6.56 8.76
C MET A 163 5.34 6.03 9.49
N ILE A 164 4.89 6.72 10.52
CA ILE A 164 3.71 6.32 11.31
C ILE A 164 2.43 6.37 10.44
N VAL A 165 2.23 7.46 9.68
CA VAL A 165 1.05 7.63 8.84
C VAL A 165 0.97 6.58 7.73
N TYR A 166 2.08 5.96 7.34
CA TYR A 166 2.11 4.90 6.34
C TYR A 166 1.21 3.70 6.69
N GLY A 167 1.16 3.28 7.95
CA GLY A 167 0.28 2.19 8.36
C GLY A 167 -1.19 2.47 8.05
N CYS A 168 -1.65 3.70 8.31
CA CYS A 168 -3.00 4.13 7.91
C CYS A 168 -3.12 4.22 6.37
N ALA A 169 -2.10 4.76 5.70
CA ALA A 169 -2.14 4.98 4.26
C ALA A 169 -2.25 3.68 3.47
N PHE A 170 -1.54 2.64 3.86
CA PHE A 170 -1.49 1.37 3.15
C PHE A 170 -2.68 0.47 3.50
N ASP A 171 -2.85 0.15 4.78
CA ASP A 171 -3.77 -0.89 5.22
C ASP A 171 -5.24 -0.49 5.11
N PHE A 172 -5.56 0.78 5.35
CA PHE A 172 -6.94 1.24 5.30
C PHE A 172 -7.55 1.06 3.91
N PHE A 173 -6.77 1.29 2.84
CA PHE A 173 -7.27 1.05 1.49
C PHE A 173 -7.31 -0.45 1.15
N ASN A 174 -6.24 -1.19 1.41
CA ASN A 174 -6.16 -2.59 1.01
C ASN A 174 -7.21 -3.46 1.70
N ILE A 175 -7.39 -3.29 3.00
CA ILE A 175 -8.37 -4.07 3.77
C ILE A 175 -9.80 -3.61 3.43
N SER A 176 -10.06 -2.29 3.39
CA SER A 176 -11.38 -1.79 2.99
C SER A 176 -11.73 -2.16 1.55
N GLY A 177 -10.75 -2.18 0.65
CA GLY A 177 -10.91 -2.61 -0.74
C GLY A 177 -11.27 -4.08 -0.85
N SER A 178 -10.58 -4.93 -0.09
CA SER A 178 -10.90 -6.36 -0.01
C SER A 178 -12.31 -6.59 0.51
N VAL A 179 -12.70 -5.91 1.60
CA VAL A 179 -14.06 -5.98 2.16
C VAL A 179 -15.11 -5.49 1.16
N PHE A 180 -14.83 -4.40 0.42
CA PHE A 180 -15.71 -3.90 -0.63
C PHE A 180 -15.92 -4.95 -1.73
N VAL A 181 -14.83 -5.55 -2.25
CA VAL A 181 -14.91 -6.60 -3.26
C VAL A 181 -15.70 -7.80 -2.75
N GLU A 182 -15.49 -8.23 -1.52
CA GLU A 182 -16.22 -9.35 -0.91
C GLU A 182 -17.74 -9.09 -0.79
N GLN A 183 -18.13 -7.85 -0.58
CA GLN A 183 -19.53 -7.47 -0.46
C GLN A 183 -20.24 -7.35 -1.81
N GLU A 184 -19.55 -6.82 -2.82
CA GLU A 184 -20.15 -6.50 -4.13
C GLU A 184 -20.10 -7.66 -5.14
N VAL A 185 -19.29 -8.70 -4.85
CA VAL A 185 -19.04 -9.80 -5.79
C VAL A 185 -19.62 -11.09 -5.28
N SER A 186 -20.25 -11.86 -6.20
CA SER A 186 -20.77 -13.20 -5.89
C SER A 186 -19.67 -14.16 -5.48
N SER A 187 -20.01 -15.13 -4.63
CA SER A 187 -19.07 -16.12 -4.09
C SER A 187 -18.28 -16.88 -5.18
N ASN A 188 -18.90 -17.07 -6.36
CA ASN A 188 -18.32 -17.87 -7.46
C ASN A 188 -17.04 -17.25 -8.05
N ILE A 189 -16.94 -15.92 -8.10
CA ILE A 189 -15.79 -15.20 -8.70
C ILE A 189 -15.05 -14.32 -7.67
N ARG A 190 -15.39 -14.44 -6.38
CA ARG A 190 -14.83 -13.60 -5.32
C ARG A 190 -13.31 -13.71 -5.24
N ALA A 191 -12.76 -14.92 -5.24
CA ALA A 191 -11.32 -15.14 -5.19
C ALA A 191 -10.61 -14.51 -6.40
N SER A 192 -11.18 -14.66 -7.60
CA SER A 192 -10.67 -14.03 -8.83
C SER A 192 -10.76 -12.51 -8.77
N ALA A 193 -11.83 -11.95 -8.19
CA ALA A 193 -12.00 -10.51 -8.04
C ALA A 193 -11.00 -9.91 -7.03
N LEU A 194 -10.72 -10.59 -5.93
CA LEU A 194 -9.66 -10.21 -4.99
C LEU A 194 -8.28 -10.29 -5.64
N GLY A 195 -8.02 -11.35 -6.42
CA GLY A 195 -6.80 -11.46 -7.22
C GLY A 195 -6.64 -10.32 -8.23
N LEU A 196 -7.73 -9.94 -8.92
CA LEU A 196 -7.74 -8.80 -9.83
C LEU A 196 -7.48 -7.48 -9.08
N PHE A 197 -8.08 -7.28 -7.91
CA PHE A 197 -7.81 -6.11 -7.06
C PHE A 197 -6.33 -6.02 -6.69
N MET A 198 -5.72 -7.12 -6.21
CA MET A 198 -4.30 -7.16 -5.90
C MET A 198 -3.41 -6.93 -7.12
N THR A 199 -3.82 -7.44 -8.29
CA THR A 199 -3.13 -7.20 -9.56
C THR A 199 -3.20 -5.72 -9.96
N MET A 200 -4.34 -5.05 -9.76
CA MET A 200 -4.46 -3.61 -10.04
C MET A 200 -3.57 -2.79 -9.11
N VAL A 201 -3.49 -3.11 -7.83
CA VAL A 201 -2.64 -2.38 -6.87
C VAL A 201 -1.16 -2.72 -7.07
N ASN A 202 -0.78 -4.00 -6.90
CA ASN A 202 0.63 -4.41 -6.79
C ASN A 202 1.26 -4.83 -8.13
N GLY A 203 0.46 -5.00 -9.16
CA GLY A 203 0.92 -5.31 -10.53
C GLY A 203 0.90 -4.06 -11.40
N VAL A 204 -0.24 -3.78 -12.01
CA VAL A 204 -0.37 -2.69 -12.99
C VAL A 204 -0.07 -1.33 -12.36
N GLY A 205 -0.62 -1.06 -11.16
CA GLY A 205 -0.39 0.18 -10.44
C GLY A 205 1.09 0.38 -10.09
N ALA A 206 1.73 -0.66 -9.57
CA ALA A 206 3.15 -0.61 -9.25
C ALA A 206 4.02 -0.39 -10.50
N TRP A 207 3.72 -1.07 -11.61
CA TRP A 207 4.43 -0.91 -12.88
C TRP A 207 4.30 0.51 -13.44
N VAL A 208 3.08 1.02 -13.56
CA VAL A 208 2.81 2.39 -14.02
C VAL A 208 3.44 3.41 -13.07
N GLY A 209 3.30 3.18 -11.76
CA GLY A 209 3.86 4.04 -10.73
C GLY A 209 5.38 4.14 -10.78
N SER A 210 6.07 3.03 -11.02
CA SER A 210 7.53 3.02 -11.17
C SER A 210 8.00 3.86 -12.36
N ILE A 211 7.31 3.74 -13.51
CA ILE A 211 7.66 4.52 -14.71
C ILE A 211 7.41 6.01 -14.49
N LEU A 212 6.18 6.36 -14.07
CA LEU A 212 5.78 7.76 -13.94
C LEU A 212 6.55 8.47 -12.83
N SER A 213 6.81 7.79 -11.72
CA SER A 213 7.60 8.39 -10.63
C SER A 213 9.06 8.56 -11.03
N GLY A 214 9.65 7.62 -11.79
CA GLY A 214 10.98 7.77 -12.36
C GLY A 214 11.07 9.01 -13.25
N MET A 215 10.14 9.16 -14.20
CA MET A 215 10.09 10.34 -15.10
C MET A 215 9.94 11.65 -14.29
N ALA A 216 9.12 11.66 -13.25
CA ALA A 216 8.95 12.84 -12.40
C ALA A 216 10.23 13.18 -11.63
N VAL A 217 10.90 12.18 -11.06
CA VAL A 217 12.17 12.38 -10.35
C VAL A 217 13.26 12.87 -11.31
N ASP A 218 13.36 12.31 -12.49
CA ASP A 218 14.34 12.73 -13.50
C ASP A 218 14.09 14.18 -13.94
N TYR A 219 12.82 14.57 -14.12
CA TYR A 219 12.43 15.94 -14.52
C TYR A 219 12.83 16.99 -13.48
N PHE A 220 12.71 16.66 -12.20
CA PHE A 220 13.11 17.57 -11.09
C PHE A 220 14.53 17.30 -10.58
N SER A 221 15.38 16.70 -11.41
CA SER A 221 16.79 16.48 -11.12
C SER A 221 17.66 17.31 -12.05
N VAL A 222 18.62 18.08 -11.50
CA VAL A 222 19.57 18.88 -12.26
C VAL A 222 20.98 18.43 -11.87
N ASP A 223 21.79 18.07 -12.86
CA ASP A 223 23.17 17.61 -12.66
C ASP A 223 23.31 16.47 -11.62
N GLY A 224 22.32 15.56 -11.61
CA GLY A 224 22.27 14.45 -10.66
C GLY A 224 21.88 14.81 -9.21
N VAL A 225 21.49 16.07 -8.99
CA VAL A 225 20.92 16.53 -7.71
C VAL A 225 19.41 16.57 -7.84
N LYS A 226 18.72 15.83 -6.95
CA LYS A 226 17.27 15.75 -6.94
C LYS A 226 16.68 16.83 -6.04
N ASP A 227 15.71 17.57 -6.54
CA ASP A 227 14.90 18.46 -5.72
C ASP A 227 13.82 17.66 -5.00
N TRP A 228 14.20 17.01 -3.92
CA TRP A 228 13.31 16.12 -3.16
C TRP A 228 12.08 16.84 -2.60
N GLN A 229 12.20 18.09 -2.23
CA GLN A 229 11.07 18.86 -1.71
C GLN A 229 9.98 18.99 -2.77
N THR A 230 10.34 19.48 -3.96
CA THR A 230 9.40 19.59 -5.08
C THR A 230 8.86 18.25 -5.52
N ILE A 231 9.71 17.20 -5.60
CA ILE A 231 9.31 15.84 -5.95
C ILE A 231 8.22 15.33 -5.00
N TRP A 232 8.43 15.41 -3.69
CA TRP A 232 7.46 14.93 -2.71
C TRP A 232 6.18 15.77 -2.69
N LEU A 233 6.26 17.10 -2.94
CA LEU A 233 5.07 17.94 -3.07
C LEU A 233 4.23 17.58 -4.31
N VAL A 234 4.86 17.24 -5.43
CA VAL A 234 4.15 16.75 -6.63
C VAL A 234 3.42 15.45 -6.33
N PHE A 235 4.06 14.51 -5.61
CA PHE A 235 3.41 13.27 -5.22
C PHE A 235 2.31 13.49 -4.18
N ALA A 236 2.47 14.43 -3.26
CA ALA A 236 1.42 14.83 -2.32
C ALA A 236 0.21 15.42 -3.07
N ALA A 237 0.46 16.29 -4.04
CA ALA A 237 -0.60 16.87 -4.88
C ALA A 237 -1.34 15.79 -5.70
N TYR A 238 -0.61 14.81 -6.25
CA TYR A 238 -1.21 13.65 -6.94
C TYR A 238 -2.12 12.85 -5.99
N ALA A 239 -1.64 12.51 -4.80
CA ALA A 239 -2.42 11.76 -3.81
C ALA A 239 -3.67 12.53 -3.35
N LEU A 240 -3.54 13.86 -3.17
CA LEU A 240 -4.66 14.73 -2.82
C LEU A 240 -5.69 14.79 -3.94
N ALA A 241 -5.25 15.01 -5.18
CA ALA A 241 -6.13 15.00 -6.35
C ALA A 241 -6.89 13.67 -6.46
N LEU A 242 -6.20 12.56 -6.23
CA LEU A 242 -6.80 11.23 -6.22
C LEU A 242 -7.88 11.11 -5.13
N ALA A 243 -7.63 11.61 -3.92
CA ALA A 243 -8.61 11.63 -2.83
C ALA A 243 -9.84 12.46 -3.18
N VAL A 244 -9.66 13.65 -3.75
CA VAL A 244 -10.76 14.55 -4.16
C VAL A 244 -11.60 13.89 -5.26
N ILE A 245 -10.96 13.37 -6.30
CA ILE A 245 -11.66 12.72 -7.41
C ILE A 245 -12.40 11.47 -6.92
N PHE A 246 -11.78 10.66 -6.06
CA PHE A 246 -12.44 9.50 -5.46
C PHE A 246 -13.68 9.90 -4.64
N ALA A 247 -13.58 10.95 -3.83
CA ALA A 247 -14.70 11.45 -3.03
C ALA A 247 -15.93 11.82 -3.89
N LEU A 248 -15.67 12.41 -5.09
CA LEU A 248 -16.70 12.86 -6.02
C LEU A 248 -17.30 11.70 -6.84
N PHE A 249 -16.47 10.81 -7.36
CA PHE A 249 -16.89 9.79 -8.32
C PHE A 249 -17.24 8.45 -7.68
N PHE A 250 -16.59 8.05 -6.59
CA PHE A 250 -16.91 6.79 -5.92
C PHE A 250 -18.12 6.95 -5.02
N LYS A 251 -19.28 6.53 -5.53
CA LYS A 251 -20.56 6.55 -4.80
C LYS A 251 -20.78 5.21 -4.13
N TYR A 252 -20.60 5.13 -2.82
CA TYR A 252 -20.89 3.95 -2.02
C TYR A 252 -21.64 4.35 -0.75
N ARG A 253 -22.80 3.73 -0.52
CA ARG A 253 -23.61 3.94 0.69
C ARG A 253 -23.27 2.84 1.69
N HIS A 254 -22.85 3.23 2.87
CA HIS A 254 -22.58 2.28 3.94
C HIS A 254 -23.92 1.74 4.49
N GLU A 255 -24.09 0.41 4.43
CA GLU A 255 -25.23 -0.31 5.02
C GLU A 255 -24.66 -1.23 6.13
N PRO A 256 -24.68 -0.81 7.42
CA PRO A 256 -24.11 -1.58 8.53
C PRO A 256 -24.70 -2.97 8.68
N GLU A 257 -25.97 -3.14 8.31
CA GLU A 257 -26.69 -4.40 8.44
C GLU A 257 -26.19 -5.50 7.49
N ARG A 258 -25.65 -5.14 6.34
CA ARG A 258 -25.03 -6.12 5.42
C ARG A 258 -23.76 -6.77 5.99
N LEU A 259 -23.06 -6.08 6.85
CA LEU A 259 -21.89 -6.63 7.55
C LEU A 259 -22.29 -7.66 8.62
N ALA A 260 -23.39 -7.41 9.32
CA ALA A 260 -23.89 -8.30 10.36
C ALA A 260 -24.54 -9.59 9.82
N GLN A 261 -25.20 -9.52 8.67
CA GLN A 261 -25.91 -10.68 8.08
C GLN A 261 -24.99 -11.69 7.39
N LYS A 262 -23.75 -11.30 7.01
CA LYS A 262 -22.79 -12.20 6.35
C LYS A 262 -21.75 -12.80 7.31
N SER A 263 -21.74 -12.41 8.59
CA SER A 263 -20.94 -13.07 9.61
C SER A 263 -21.67 -14.37 10.01
N PRO A 264 -21.10 -15.57 9.75
CA PRO A 264 -21.73 -16.79 10.23
C PRO A 264 -21.76 -16.71 11.76
N ALA A 265 -22.96 -16.92 12.31
CA ALA A 265 -23.10 -17.16 13.74
C ALA A 265 -22.27 -18.41 14.08
N HIS A 266 -21.22 -18.20 14.86
CA HIS A 266 -20.46 -19.27 15.51
C HIS A 266 -21.14 -19.68 16.81
#